data_2015b3b5705187051c11b69b65e4bd44
#
_entry.id   2015b3b5705187051c11b69b65e4bd44
#
_cell.length_a   1.000
_cell.length_b   1.000
_cell.length_c   1.000
_cell.angle_alpha   90.00
_cell.angle_beta   90.00
_cell.angle_gamma   90.00
#
_symmetry.space_group_name_H-M   'P 1'
#
loop_
_entity.id
_entity.type
_entity.pdbx_description
1 polymer ?
#
loop_
_entity_poly.entity_id
_entity_poly.type
_entity_poly.pdbx_seq_one_letter_code
_entity_poly.pdbx_strand_id
1 'polypeptide(L)'
;MKITETEFRYESMLDEYPDTVISFGAGATNQFLGMLLSKQISSVLIFAGGSVSGSLNRSLSDILALLCENQIEAYDWRGIPPEPAVEDVRRMRDTIEKIRPQVVAAVGGGSVMDAAKAAYLSWQTGMDVTELFGVNRASEKFPDKVFERVVCIPTTAGTGSEVTPYANIVDPASGVKKLIMEKAIIPAYAFVYPKYSSTMPRRLTVSTALDALVHCVESVLNVRAADAHPDSVNWGIRGIRLIAAGLPAVLKQPDHELGRTFLAAAATLGGMCIRNRPTSLPHLCSFSFYGKVPHGDAVAALLPPFWKYYLEEPAVREATMKMAGIFSAEPEHSPEEVVRNAAAFIAANGGPAKLSGLGCPREIIAATAQNAVLNPMKLQSSPRPVAVENAAEIITDILTKAW
;
A
#
# COMPACT_ATOMS: atom_id res chain seq x y z
N MET A 1 7.02 20.79 15.18
CA MET A 1 8.17 20.75 14.26
C MET A 1 7.89 21.72 13.12
N LYS A 2 8.73 22.73 12.88
CA LYS A 2 8.63 23.58 11.67
C LYS A 2 9.29 22.80 10.54
N ILE A 3 8.50 22.45 9.56
CA ILE A 3 8.95 21.75 8.36
C ILE A 3 9.71 22.77 7.50
N THR A 4 11.00 22.60 7.30
CA THR A 4 11.76 23.37 6.32
C THR A 4 11.71 22.65 4.97
N GLU A 5 11.47 23.36 3.87
CA GLU A 5 11.36 22.78 2.51
C GLU A 5 12.56 21.90 2.12
N THR A 6 13.74 22.18 2.68
CA THR A 6 14.97 21.44 2.41
C THR A 6 14.99 20.03 3.02
N GLU A 7 14.23 19.78 4.09
CA GLU A 7 14.17 18.45 4.74
C GLU A 7 13.17 17.49 4.06
N PHE A 8 12.40 17.96 3.09
CA PHE A 8 11.29 17.23 2.48
C PHE A 8 11.42 17.09 0.96
N ARG A 9 12.64 17.04 0.44
CA ARG A 9 12.86 16.69 -0.98
C ARG A 9 12.56 15.21 -1.17
N TYR A 10 11.43 14.93 -1.76
CA TYR A 10 10.98 13.59 -2.12
C TYR A 10 10.86 13.41 -3.65
N GLU A 11 10.83 14.51 -4.40
CA GLU A 11 10.62 14.51 -5.84
C GLU A 11 11.70 13.71 -6.55
N SER A 12 12.98 13.96 -6.26
CA SER A 12 14.09 13.20 -6.85
C SER A 12 14.03 11.70 -6.51
N MET A 13 13.50 11.34 -5.33
CA MET A 13 13.35 9.93 -4.94
C MET A 13 12.28 9.23 -5.77
N LEU A 14 11.21 9.94 -6.16
CA LEU A 14 10.16 9.40 -7.01
C LEU A 14 10.63 9.26 -8.46
N ASP A 15 11.41 10.21 -8.95
CA ASP A 15 11.95 10.23 -10.32
C ASP A 15 12.94 9.09 -10.57
N GLU A 16 13.67 8.66 -9.54
CA GLU A 16 14.69 7.61 -9.63
C GLU A 16 14.15 6.18 -9.55
N TYR A 17 12.82 6.00 -9.42
CA TYR A 17 12.26 4.66 -9.30
C TYR A 17 12.23 3.92 -10.65
N PRO A 18 12.91 2.77 -10.79
CA PRO A 18 13.18 2.19 -12.11
C PRO A 18 12.01 1.43 -12.73
N ASP A 19 11.05 0.98 -11.93
CA ASP A 19 10.01 0.05 -12.40
C ASP A 19 8.73 0.76 -12.85
N THR A 20 8.49 2.00 -12.41
CA THR A 20 7.28 2.78 -12.70
C THR A 20 7.68 4.22 -13.01
N VAL A 21 7.17 4.79 -14.07
CA VAL A 21 7.28 6.23 -14.33
C VAL A 21 6.29 6.95 -13.42
N ILE A 22 6.79 7.68 -12.43
CA ILE A 22 5.97 8.39 -11.45
C ILE A 22 5.86 9.86 -11.84
N SER A 23 4.65 10.33 -11.99
CA SER A 23 4.34 11.75 -12.18
C SER A 23 3.60 12.26 -10.96
N PHE A 24 4.21 13.18 -10.22
CA PHE A 24 3.70 13.64 -8.93
C PHE A 24 3.33 15.14 -8.96
N GLY A 25 2.24 15.50 -8.28
CA GLY A 25 1.81 16.89 -8.10
C GLY A 25 0.72 17.36 -9.06
N ALA A 26 0.51 18.67 -9.13
CA ALA A 26 -0.58 19.29 -9.87
C ALA A 26 -0.55 19.01 -11.40
N GLY A 27 0.63 18.74 -11.95
CA GLY A 27 0.82 18.40 -13.36
C GLY A 27 0.50 16.95 -13.74
N ALA A 28 0.29 16.07 -12.76
CA ALA A 28 0.18 14.62 -13.00
C ALA A 28 -0.93 14.26 -14.01
N THR A 29 -2.07 14.91 -13.92
CA THR A 29 -3.20 14.66 -14.86
C THR A 29 -2.86 15.06 -16.29
N ASN A 30 -2.17 16.20 -16.48
CA ASN A 30 -1.70 16.62 -17.80
C ASN A 30 -0.59 15.71 -18.35
N GLN A 31 0.25 15.17 -17.47
CA GLN A 31 1.27 14.20 -17.86
C GLN A 31 0.66 12.85 -18.26
N PHE A 32 -0.46 12.46 -17.63
CA PHE A 32 -1.25 11.32 -18.11
C PHE A 32 -1.73 11.53 -19.54
N LEU A 33 -2.34 12.67 -19.85
CA LEU A 33 -2.73 13.01 -21.23
C LEU A 33 -1.51 13.04 -22.16
N GLY A 34 -0.42 13.68 -21.75
CA GLY A 34 0.82 13.73 -22.54
C GLY A 34 1.37 12.35 -22.88
N MET A 35 1.32 11.42 -21.94
CA MET A 35 1.69 10.02 -22.18
C MET A 35 0.80 9.36 -23.22
N LEU A 36 -0.54 9.54 -23.14
CA LEU A 36 -1.48 8.97 -24.10
C LEU A 36 -1.24 9.53 -25.52
N LEU A 37 -1.09 10.84 -25.65
CA LEU A 37 -0.84 11.49 -26.93
C LEU A 37 0.50 11.10 -27.55
N SER A 38 1.56 11.04 -26.74
CA SER A 38 2.90 10.65 -27.21
C SER A 38 2.97 9.21 -27.73
N LYS A 39 2.13 8.34 -27.19
CA LYS A 39 1.98 6.94 -27.61
C LYS A 39 0.87 6.71 -28.64
N GLN A 40 0.21 7.78 -29.09
CA GLN A 40 -0.89 7.74 -30.05
C GLN A 40 -2.05 6.83 -29.57
N ILE A 41 -2.33 6.84 -28.26
CA ILE A 41 -3.43 6.08 -27.66
C ILE A 41 -4.76 6.76 -27.98
N SER A 42 -5.68 6.01 -28.55
CA SER A 42 -7.02 6.48 -28.92
C SER A 42 -8.14 5.86 -28.08
N SER A 43 -7.84 4.79 -27.27
CA SER A 43 -8.84 4.16 -26.43
C SER A 43 -8.30 3.77 -25.06
N VAL A 44 -9.05 4.09 -23.99
CA VAL A 44 -8.69 3.83 -22.59
C VAL A 44 -9.87 3.19 -21.87
N LEU A 45 -9.64 2.08 -21.18
CA LEU A 45 -10.60 1.53 -20.21
C LEU A 45 -10.19 1.95 -18.81
N ILE A 46 -11.07 2.62 -18.09
CA ILE A 46 -10.87 3.09 -16.73
C ILE A 46 -11.64 2.21 -15.76
N PHE A 47 -10.94 1.54 -14.85
CA PHE A 47 -11.53 0.88 -13.72
C PHE A 47 -11.59 1.83 -12.52
N ALA A 48 -12.77 1.97 -11.90
CA ALA A 48 -12.99 2.86 -10.76
C ALA A 48 -13.80 2.20 -9.65
N GLY A 49 -13.55 2.62 -8.41
CA GLY A 49 -14.28 2.11 -7.25
C GLY A 49 -15.75 2.51 -7.25
N GLY A 50 -16.56 1.70 -6.57
CA GLY A 50 -17.98 1.97 -6.32
C GLY A 50 -18.23 2.92 -5.15
N SER A 51 -17.21 3.60 -4.65
CA SER A 51 -17.32 4.44 -3.47
C SER A 51 -18.21 5.67 -3.69
N VAL A 52 -19.01 5.94 -2.69
CA VAL A 52 -19.89 7.11 -2.59
C VAL A 52 -19.13 8.38 -2.18
N SER A 53 -17.80 8.32 -1.97
CA SER A 53 -17.01 9.49 -1.59
C SER A 53 -16.85 10.47 -2.76
N GLY A 54 -17.15 11.75 -2.51
CA GLY A 54 -17.14 12.81 -3.51
C GLY A 54 -15.79 13.03 -4.22
N SER A 55 -14.68 12.51 -3.69
CA SER A 55 -13.34 12.62 -4.28
C SER A 55 -13.14 11.70 -5.48
N LEU A 56 -13.63 10.46 -5.39
CA LEU A 56 -13.52 9.51 -6.50
C LEU A 56 -14.33 10.00 -7.70
N ASN A 57 -15.53 10.53 -7.45
CA ASN A 57 -16.38 11.08 -8.52
C ASN A 57 -15.70 12.27 -9.20
N ARG A 58 -14.99 13.13 -8.45
CA ARG A 58 -14.28 14.28 -9.02
C ARG A 58 -13.11 13.83 -9.89
N SER A 59 -12.22 12.99 -9.36
CA SER A 59 -11.05 12.52 -10.11
C SER A 59 -11.42 11.79 -11.39
N LEU A 60 -12.42 10.92 -11.32
CA LEU A 60 -12.93 10.22 -12.51
C LEU A 60 -13.56 11.20 -13.51
N SER A 61 -14.36 12.17 -13.04
CA SER A 61 -14.98 13.18 -13.90
C SER A 61 -13.96 14.07 -14.57
N ASP A 62 -12.93 14.51 -13.84
CA ASP A 62 -11.83 15.33 -14.37
C ASP A 62 -11.09 14.57 -15.48
N ILE A 63 -10.80 13.28 -15.26
CA ILE A 63 -10.10 12.43 -16.24
C ILE A 63 -10.98 12.18 -17.48
N LEU A 64 -12.26 11.84 -17.30
CA LEU A 64 -13.17 11.60 -18.43
C LEU A 64 -13.37 12.86 -19.27
N ALA A 65 -13.50 14.04 -18.64
CA ALA A 65 -13.56 15.32 -19.34
C ALA A 65 -12.30 15.57 -20.17
N LEU A 66 -11.12 15.37 -19.55
CA LEU A 66 -9.83 15.53 -20.22
C LEU A 66 -9.70 14.62 -21.45
N LEU A 67 -10.11 13.36 -21.35
CA LEU A 67 -10.06 12.42 -22.47
C LEU A 67 -11.04 12.81 -23.57
N CYS A 68 -12.26 13.19 -23.23
CA CYS A 68 -13.28 13.64 -24.15
C CYS A 68 -12.84 14.89 -24.95
N GLU A 69 -12.28 15.90 -24.27
CA GLU A 69 -11.77 17.13 -24.89
C GLU A 69 -10.63 16.85 -25.90
N ASN A 70 -9.90 15.76 -25.70
CA ASN A 70 -8.79 15.36 -26.58
C ASN A 70 -9.15 14.21 -27.54
N GLN A 71 -10.44 13.91 -27.71
CA GLN A 71 -10.96 12.90 -28.64
C GLN A 71 -10.40 11.48 -28.41
N ILE A 72 -10.07 11.16 -27.16
CA ILE A 72 -9.66 9.82 -26.75
C ILE A 72 -10.91 9.09 -26.25
N GLU A 73 -11.21 7.94 -26.86
CA GLU A 73 -12.35 7.12 -26.47
C GLU A 73 -12.14 6.54 -25.07
N ALA A 74 -13.04 6.88 -24.14
CA ALA A 74 -12.95 6.46 -22.75
C ALA A 74 -14.13 5.57 -22.39
N TYR A 75 -13.81 4.35 -21.94
CA TYR A 75 -14.75 3.42 -21.33
C TYR A 75 -14.53 3.44 -19.82
N ASP A 76 -15.58 3.63 -19.03
CA ASP A 76 -15.47 3.55 -17.58
C ASP A 76 -16.30 2.40 -17.02
N TRP A 77 -15.67 1.61 -16.16
CA TRP A 77 -16.32 0.54 -15.40
C TRP A 77 -16.22 0.86 -13.92
N ARG A 78 -17.36 1.06 -13.27
CA ARG A 78 -17.47 1.46 -11.87
C ARG A 78 -18.00 0.31 -11.04
N GLY A 79 -17.80 0.39 -9.73
CA GLY A 79 -18.42 -0.57 -8.80
C GLY A 79 -17.45 -1.59 -8.21
N ILE A 80 -16.13 -1.36 -8.33
CA ILE A 80 -15.16 -2.18 -7.62
C ILE A 80 -15.34 -1.93 -6.12
N PRO A 81 -15.70 -2.98 -5.33
CA PRO A 81 -15.89 -2.83 -3.90
C PRO A 81 -14.56 -2.64 -3.17
N PRO A 82 -14.57 -2.11 -1.94
CA PRO A 82 -13.47 -2.35 -1.03
C PRO A 82 -13.22 -3.87 -0.93
N GLU A 83 -11.94 -4.26 -1.02
CA GLU A 83 -11.57 -5.69 -0.93
C GLU A 83 -12.21 -6.58 -2.01
N PRO A 84 -11.82 -6.39 -3.29
CA PRO A 84 -12.42 -7.08 -4.41
C PRO A 84 -12.21 -8.59 -4.34
N ALA A 85 -13.24 -9.34 -4.74
CA ALA A 85 -13.21 -10.79 -4.79
C ALA A 85 -12.84 -11.32 -6.18
N VAL A 86 -12.55 -12.62 -6.26
CA VAL A 86 -12.27 -13.35 -7.50
C VAL A 86 -13.28 -13.05 -8.60
N GLU A 87 -14.57 -12.97 -8.26
CA GLU A 87 -15.63 -12.73 -9.22
C GLU A 87 -15.62 -11.30 -9.78
N ASP A 88 -15.20 -10.32 -8.98
CA ASP A 88 -15.02 -8.95 -9.47
C ASP A 88 -13.92 -8.90 -10.53
N VAL A 89 -12.80 -9.57 -10.28
CA VAL A 89 -11.66 -9.66 -11.20
C VAL A 89 -12.05 -10.36 -12.51
N ARG A 90 -12.84 -11.44 -12.43
CA ARG A 90 -13.36 -12.13 -13.61
C ARG A 90 -14.23 -11.22 -14.48
N ARG A 91 -15.16 -10.49 -13.87
CA ARG A 91 -16.00 -9.52 -14.59
C ARG A 91 -15.19 -8.40 -15.24
N MET A 92 -14.14 -7.93 -14.55
CA MET A 92 -13.23 -6.93 -15.11
C MET A 92 -12.43 -7.50 -16.30
N ARG A 93 -11.93 -8.73 -16.20
CA ARG A 93 -11.27 -9.44 -17.30
C ARG A 93 -12.18 -9.56 -18.52
N ASP A 94 -13.44 -9.97 -18.33
CA ASP A 94 -14.41 -10.12 -19.40
C ASP A 94 -14.76 -8.77 -20.04
N THR A 95 -14.71 -7.69 -19.27
CA THR A 95 -14.85 -6.32 -19.79
C THR A 95 -13.65 -5.92 -20.65
N ILE A 96 -12.43 -6.25 -20.24
CA ILE A 96 -11.22 -6.01 -21.06
C ILE A 96 -11.31 -6.77 -22.39
N GLU A 97 -11.73 -8.05 -22.36
CA GLU A 97 -11.87 -8.87 -23.57
C GLU A 97 -12.91 -8.30 -24.54
N LYS A 98 -14.01 -7.76 -24.02
CA LYS A 98 -15.07 -7.16 -24.83
C LYS A 98 -14.66 -5.84 -25.48
N ILE A 99 -13.94 -4.98 -24.73
CA ILE A 99 -13.58 -3.62 -25.17
C ILE A 99 -12.27 -3.63 -25.94
N ARG A 100 -11.28 -4.45 -25.53
CA ARG A 100 -9.91 -4.49 -26.07
C ARG A 100 -9.25 -3.11 -26.12
N PRO A 101 -9.16 -2.39 -24.98
CA PRO A 101 -8.60 -1.05 -24.95
C PRO A 101 -7.09 -1.09 -25.22
N GLN A 102 -6.54 0.03 -25.69
CA GLN A 102 -5.10 0.19 -25.82
C GLN A 102 -4.40 0.42 -24.48
N VAL A 103 -5.12 1.03 -23.52
CA VAL A 103 -4.63 1.25 -22.16
C VAL A 103 -5.69 0.86 -21.14
N VAL A 104 -5.28 0.17 -20.10
CA VAL A 104 -6.09 -0.08 -18.90
C VAL A 104 -5.59 0.84 -17.78
N ALA A 105 -6.47 1.71 -17.28
CA ALA A 105 -6.20 2.63 -16.19
C ALA A 105 -7.00 2.27 -14.94
N ALA A 106 -6.41 2.43 -13.76
CA ALA A 106 -7.05 2.25 -12.46
C ALA A 106 -7.12 3.59 -11.72
N VAL A 107 -8.32 4.12 -11.51
CA VAL A 107 -8.57 5.38 -10.79
C VAL A 107 -9.23 5.06 -9.46
N GLY A 108 -8.45 5.03 -8.37
CA GLY A 108 -8.97 4.62 -7.08
C GLY A 108 -7.93 4.35 -6.01
N GLY A 109 -8.34 3.69 -4.95
CA GLY A 109 -7.45 3.18 -3.91
C GLY A 109 -6.85 1.82 -4.25
N GLY A 110 -6.13 1.23 -3.28
CA GLY A 110 -5.46 -0.08 -3.44
C GLY A 110 -6.37 -1.17 -3.99
N SER A 111 -7.61 -1.28 -3.52
CA SER A 111 -8.59 -2.27 -4.00
C SER A 111 -8.85 -2.18 -5.50
N VAL A 112 -8.96 -0.96 -6.03
CA VAL A 112 -9.18 -0.73 -7.47
C VAL A 112 -7.94 -1.10 -8.27
N MET A 113 -6.78 -0.65 -7.80
CA MET A 113 -5.49 -0.91 -8.47
C MET A 113 -5.15 -2.40 -8.46
N ASP A 114 -5.34 -3.08 -7.33
CA ASP A 114 -5.08 -4.52 -7.19
C ASP A 114 -5.99 -5.35 -8.10
N ALA A 115 -7.30 -5.03 -8.13
CA ALA A 115 -8.23 -5.71 -9.02
C ALA A 115 -7.89 -5.49 -10.51
N ALA A 116 -7.52 -4.25 -10.90
CA ALA A 116 -7.14 -3.94 -12.26
C ALA A 116 -5.86 -4.67 -12.71
N LYS A 117 -4.84 -4.72 -11.84
CA LYS A 117 -3.61 -5.49 -12.06
C LYS A 117 -3.92 -6.97 -12.30
N ALA A 118 -4.69 -7.58 -11.40
CA ALA A 118 -5.06 -8.98 -11.47
C ALA A 118 -5.90 -9.30 -12.72
N ALA A 119 -6.88 -8.46 -13.03
CA ALA A 119 -7.74 -8.63 -14.20
C ALA A 119 -6.97 -8.51 -15.52
N TYR A 120 -6.07 -7.53 -15.62
CA TYR A 120 -5.29 -7.30 -16.82
C TYR A 120 -4.29 -8.43 -17.07
N LEU A 121 -3.61 -8.92 -16.02
CA LEU A 121 -2.73 -10.06 -16.13
C LEU A 121 -3.50 -11.36 -16.45
N SER A 122 -4.65 -11.60 -15.80
CA SER A 122 -5.54 -12.73 -16.10
C SER A 122 -5.99 -12.72 -17.57
N TRP A 123 -6.37 -11.57 -18.09
CA TRP A 123 -6.74 -11.43 -19.49
C TRP A 123 -5.58 -11.75 -20.45
N GLN A 124 -4.40 -11.21 -20.21
CA GLN A 124 -3.24 -11.40 -21.08
C GLN A 124 -2.72 -12.84 -21.07
N THR A 125 -2.84 -13.54 -19.94
CA THR A 125 -2.36 -14.92 -19.78
C THR A 125 -3.38 -15.96 -20.15
N GLY A 126 -4.67 -15.62 -20.11
CA GLY A 126 -5.77 -16.58 -20.18
C GLY A 126 -5.93 -17.43 -18.90
N MET A 127 -5.10 -17.17 -17.86
CA MET A 127 -5.22 -17.85 -16.57
C MET A 127 -6.40 -17.30 -15.78
N ASP A 128 -7.12 -18.16 -15.06
CA ASP A 128 -8.05 -17.68 -14.06
C ASP A 128 -7.29 -16.97 -12.93
N VAL A 129 -7.94 -15.98 -12.29
CA VAL A 129 -7.29 -15.24 -11.20
C VAL A 129 -6.83 -16.13 -10.05
N THR A 130 -7.50 -17.25 -9.81
CA THR A 130 -7.12 -18.20 -8.75
C THR A 130 -5.82 -18.96 -9.07
N GLU A 131 -5.47 -19.11 -10.35
CA GLU A 131 -4.19 -19.68 -10.79
C GLU A 131 -3.03 -18.70 -10.60
N LEU A 132 -3.31 -17.40 -10.49
CA LEU A 132 -2.32 -16.34 -10.28
C LEU A 132 -1.92 -16.19 -8.80
N PHE A 133 -2.67 -16.77 -7.86
CA PHE A 133 -2.34 -16.69 -6.44
C PHE A 133 -0.97 -17.29 -6.12
N GLY A 134 -0.15 -16.53 -5.40
CA GLY A 134 1.22 -16.88 -5.04
C GLY A 134 2.26 -15.96 -5.66
N VAL A 135 3.45 -16.48 -5.90
CA VAL A 135 4.61 -15.71 -6.39
C VAL A 135 4.95 -16.15 -7.80
N ASN A 136 5.12 -15.19 -8.72
CA ASN A 136 5.62 -15.36 -10.09
C ASN A 136 4.88 -16.42 -10.94
N ARG A 137 3.59 -16.65 -10.67
CA ARG A 137 2.83 -17.73 -11.35
C ARG A 137 2.68 -17.51 -12.85
N ALA A 138 2.49 -16.25 -13.26
CA ALA A 138 2.41 -15.89 -14.67
C ALA A 138 3.78 -15.92 -15.35
N SER A 139 4.80 -15.34 -14.72
CA SER A 139 6.17 -15.34 -15.25
C SER A 139 6.77 -16.73 -15.37
N GLU A 140 6.47 -17.64 -14.44
CA GLU A 140 6.90 -19.03 -14.52
C GLU A 140 6.25 -19.78 -15.69
N LYS A 141 4.97 -19.51 -15.96
CA LYS A 141 4.21 -20.14 -17.05
C LYS A 141 4.54 -19.56 -18.42
N PHE A 142 4.91 -18.27 -18.47
CA PHE A 142 5.19 -17.50 -19.68
C PHE A 142 6.51 -16.72 -19.58
N PRO A 143 7.67 -17.41 -19.49
CA PRO A 143 8.95 -16.77 -19.16
C PRO A 143 9.43 -15.74 -20.20
N ASP A 144 9.05 -15.90 -21.47
CA ASP A 144 9.48 -15.02 -22.56
C ASP A 144 8.44 -13.94 -22.90
N LYS A 145 7.29 -13.91 -22.20
CA LYS A 145 6.21 -12.98 -22.51
C LYS A 145 6.42 -11.64 -21.80
N VAL A 146 6.43 -10.58 -22.58
CA VAL A 146 6.33 -9.21 -22.06
C VAL A 146 4.85 -8.88 -21.87
N PHE A 147 4.48 -8.51 -20.65
CA PHE A 147 3.12 -8.15 -20.31
C PHE A 147 2.94 -6.63 -20.36
N GLU A 148 1.82 -6.19 -20.90
CA GLU A 148 1.37 -4.81 -20.76
C GLU A 148 0.95 -4.56 -19.30
N ARG A 149 1.24 -3.34 -18.82
CA ARG A 149 1.05 -2.98 -17.41
C ARG A 149 0.02 -1.87 -17.26
N VAL A 150 -0.73 -1.91 -16.19
CA VAL A 150 -1.75 -0.90 -15.89
C VAL A 150 -1.15 0.48 -15.66
N VAL A 151 -1.96 1.51 -15.88
CA VAL A 151 -1.70 2.88 -15.45
C VAL A 151 -2.49 3.13 -14.17
N CYS A 152 -1.86 3.66 -13.14
CA CYS A 152 -2.51 3.91 -11.86
C CYS A 152 -2.64 5.41 -11.56
N ILE A 153 -3.83 5.81 -11.10
CA ILE A 153 -4.15 7.17 -10.65
C ILE A 153 -4.76 7.03 -9.25
N PRO A 154 -3.93 7.07 -8.19
CA PRO A 154 -4.40 6.84 -6.83
C PRO A 154 -5.28 7.98 -6.32
N THR A 155 -6.36 7.62 -5.61
CA THR A 155 -7.26 8.56 -4.93
C THR A 155 -7.23 8.39 -3.40
N THR A 156 -6.39 7.49 -2.91
CA THR A 156 -6.07 7.31 -1.49
C THR A 156 -4.56 7.44 -1.27
N ALA A 157 -4.17 7.80 -0.06
CA ALA A 157 -2.77 7.93 0.33
C ALA A 157 -2.44 6.87 1.40
N GLY A 158 -2.08 5.65 0.98
CA GLY A 158 -1.87 4.55 1.90
C GLY A 158 -1.10 3.36 1.31
N THR A 159 -1.72 2.57 0.47
CA THR A 159 -1.22 1.27 0.02
C THR A 159 0.05 1.32 -0.83
N GLY A 160 0.28 2.42 -1.58
CA GLY A 160 1.36 2.50 -2.56
C GLY A 160 1.23 1.48 -3.70
N SER A 161 0.02 0.97 -3.96
CA SER A 161 -0.21 -0.07 -4.98
C SER A 161 0.17 0.38 -6.39
N GLU A 162 0.23 1.68 -6.63
CA GLU A 162 0.65 2.29 -7.90
C GLU A 162 2.11 2.01 -8.28
N VAL A 163 2.91 1.45 -7.35
CA VAL A 163 4.34 1.15 -7.57
C VAL A 163 4.76 -0.25 -7.10
N THR A 164 3.80 -1.13 -6.77
CA THR A 164 4.10 -2.44 -6.18
C THR A 164 3.78 -3.63 -7.08
N PRO A 165 4.48 -4.76 -6.91
CA PRO A 165 4.21 -6.02 -7.60
C PRO A 165 3.08 -6.83 -6.93
N TYR A 166 2.28 -6.23 -6.07
CA TYR A 166 1.28 -6.91 -5.24
C TYR A 166 -0.13 -6.63 -5.72
N ALA A 167 -1.00 -7.65 -5.66
CA ALA A 167 -2.44 -7.51 -5.71
C ALA A 167 -3.08 -8.48 -4.72
N ASN A 168 -3.95 -7.94 -3.85
CA ASN A 168 -4.65 -8.72 -2.83
C ASN A 168 -6.11 -8.89 -3.23
N ILE A 169 -6.52 -10.14 -3.50
CA ILE A 169 -7.86 -10.48 -3.95
C ILE A 169 -8.49 -11.44 -2.94
N VAL A 170 -9.75 -11.21 -2.60
CA VAL A 170 -10.50 -12.09 -1.72
C VAL A 170 -10.85 -13.37 -2.47
N ASP A 171 -10.46 -14.49 -1.89
CA ASP A 171 -10.88 -15.80 -2.36
C ASP A 171 -12.10 -16.27 -1.55
N PRO A 172 -13.32 -16.29 -2.14
CA PRO A 172 -14.52 -16.69 -1.43
C PRO A 172 -14.49 -18.15 -0.95
N ALA A 173 -13.73 -19.01 -1.64
CA ALA A 173 -13.63 -20.43 -1.29
C ALA A 173 -12.88 -20.65 0.03
N SER A 174 -11.89 -19.81 0.33
CA SER A 174 -11.14 -19.88 1.59
C SER A 174 -11.57 -18.81 2.61
N GLY A 175 -12.36 -17.80 2.19
CA GLY A 175 -12.79 -16.70 3.03
C GLY A 175 -11.68 -15.73 3.44
N VAL A 176 -10.50 -15.79 2.78
CA VAL A 176 -9.34 -14.94 3.10
C VAL A 176 -8.81 -14.22 1.87
N LYS A 177 -8.04 -13.16 2.10
CA LYS A 177 -7.28 -12.50 1.03
C LYS A 177 -6.13 -13.37 0.58
N LYS A 178 -5.99 -13.52 -0.72
CA LYS A 178 -4.86 -14.17 -1.38
C LYS A 178 -4.00 -13.14 -2.08
N LEU A 179 -2.70 -13.31 -1.95
CA LEU A 179 -1.70 -12.46 -2.59
C LEU A 179 -1.37 -12.96 -3.99
N ILE A 180 -1.35 -12.06 -4.95
CA ILE A 180 -0.64 -12.19 -6.22
C ILE A 180 0.61 -11.34 -6.10
N MET A 181 1.79 -11.93 -6.20
CA MET A 181 3.08 -11.25 -6.24
C MET A 181 3.76 -11.55 -7.57
N GLU A 182 3.79 -10.53 -8.44
CA GLU A 182 4.23 -10.74 -9.81
C GLU A 182 4.88 -9.45 -10.35
N LYS A 183 6.11 -9.52 -10.85
CA LYS A 183 6.79 -8.35 -11.41
C LYS A 183 6.01 -7.74 -12.58
N ALA A 184 5.33 -8.58 -13.34
CA ALA A 184 4.53 -8.17 -14.50
C ALA A 184 3.35 -7.24 -14.15
N ILE A 185 2.90 -7.20 -12.88
CA ILE A 185 1.79 -6.31 -12.47
C ILE A 185 2.24 -5.00 -11.84
N ILE A 186 3.55 -4.73 -11.76
CA ILE A 186 4.01 -3.38 -11.36
C ILE A 186 3.47 -2.38 -12.37
N PRO A 187 2.73 -1.33 -11.96
CA PRO A 187 2.19 -0.37 -12.92
C PRO A 187 3.26 0.29 -13.78
N ALA A 188 2.97 0.50 -15.07
CA ALA A 188 3.91 1.19 -15.96
C ALA A 188 4.05 2.66 -15.61
N TYR A 189 2.93 3.28 -15.22
CA TYR A 189 2.82 4.69 -14.86
C TYR A 189 2.00 4.87 -13.61
N ALA A 190 2.43 5.80 -12.76
CA ALA A 190 1.69 6.28 -11.61
C ALA A 190 1.52 7.81 -11.72
N PHE A 191 0.29 8.28 -11.84
CA PHE A 191 -0.03 9.71 -11.88
C PHE A 191 -0.66 10.13 -10.56
N VAL A 192 0.16 10.64 -9.66
CA VAL A 192 -0.19 10.94 -8.28
C VAL A 192 -0.53 12.42 -8.15
N TYR A 193 -1.82 12.75 -8.15
CA TYR A 193 -2.28 14.10 -7.88
C TYR A 193 -2.83 14.18 -6.46
N PRO A 194 -2.12 14.80 -5.49
CA PRO A 194 -2.52 14.82 -4.07
C PRO A 194 -3.94 15.32 -3.81
N LYS A 195 -4.44 16.23 -4.66
CA LYS A 195 -5.80 16.76 -4.57
C LYS A 195 -6.88 15.68 -4.70
N TYR A 196 -6.60 14.57 -5.38
CA TYR A 196 -7.56 13.47 -5.50
C TYR A 196 -7.80 12.73 -4.18
N SER A 197 -6.92 12.88 -3.21
CA SER A 197 -7.09 12.35 -1.85
C SER A 197 -7.69 13.37 -0.86
N SER A 198 -7.93 14.64 -1.28
CA SER A 198 -8.31 15.73 -0.36
C SER A 198 -9.68 15.55 0.30
N THR A 199 -10.59 14.82 -0.34
CA THR A 199 -11.95 14.62 0.17
C THR A 199 -12.12 13.27 0.89
N MET A 200 -11.02 12.56 1.16
CA MET A 200 -11.08 11.33 1.95
C MET A 200 -11.65 11.61 3.34
N PRO A 201 -12.65 10.82 3.80
CA PRO A 201 -13.16 10.93 5.16
C PRO A 201 -12.04 10.76 6.20
N ARG A 202 -12.18 11.44 7.35
CA ARG A 202 -11.17 11.41 8.44
C ARG A 202 -10.73 9.98 8.78
N ARG A 203 -11.67 9.04 8.97
CA ARG A 203 -11.36 7.66 9.32
C ARG A 203 -10.51 6.96 8.26
N LEU A 204 -10.85 7.15 6.98
CA LEU A 204 -10.07 6.60 5.87
C LEU A 204 -8.69 7.24 5.78
N THR A 205 -8.61 8.57 5.97
CA THR A 205 -7.32 9.30 6.01
C THR A 205 -6.39 8.74 7.08
N VAL A 206 -6.89 8.51 8.30
CA VAL A 206 -6.11 7.94 9.39
C VAL A 206 -5.64 6.54 9.04
N SER A 207 -6.58 5.66 8.69
CA SER A 207 -6.26 4.26 8.42
C SER A 207 -5.24 4.11 7.29
N THR A 208 -5.41 4.84 6.18
CA THR A 208 -4.48 4.75 5.04
C THR A 208 -3.12 5.38 5.36
N ALA A 209 -3.07 6.50 6.08
CA ALA A 209 -1.80 7.10 6.48
C ALA A 209 -1.02 6.20 7.45
N LEU A 210 -1.72 5.50 8.34
CA LEU A 210 -1.09 4.52 9.24
C LEU A 210 -0.62 3.27 8.50
N ASP A 211 -1.32 2.82 7.45
CA ASP A 211 -0.86 1.76 6.57
C ASP A 211 0.48 2.13 5.91
N ALA A 212 0.55 3.33 5.30
CA ALA A 212 1.79 3.86 4.73
C ALA A 212 2.91 3.99 5.78
N LEU A 213 2.58 4.41 7.01
CA LEU A 213 3.54 4.48 8.11
C LEU A 213 4.13 3.09 8.40
N VAL A 214 3.28 2.07 8.51
CA VAL A 214 3.70 0.70 8.80
C VAL A 214 4.54 0.15 7.65
N HIS A 215 4.18 0.40 6.38
CA HIS A 215 4.99 0.05 5.21
C HIS A 215 6.42 0.61 5.34
N CYS A 216 6.53 1.90 5.62
CA CYS A 216 7.83 2.56 5.75
C CYS A 216 8.63 2.01 6.93
N VAL A 217 8.00 1.85 8.11
CA VAL A 217 8.67 1.32 9.31
C VAL A 217 9.12 -0.11 9.12
N GLU A 218 8.24 -1.01 8.65
CA GLU A 218 8.61 -2.41 8.42
C GLU A 218 9.75 -2.55 7.41
N SER A 219 9.75 -1.72 6.37
CA SER A 219 10.86 -1.69 5.40
C SER A 219 12.19 -1.28 6.04
N VAL A 220 12.20 -0.25 6.89
CA VAL A 220 13.41 0.16 7.62
C VAL A 220 13.89 -0.95 8.55
N LEU A 221 12.96 -1.64 9.23
CA LEU A 221 13.26 -2.73 10.14
C LEU A 221 13.66 -4.03 9.43
N ASN A 222 13.32 -4.20 8.14
CA ASN A 222 13.68 -5.41 7.40
C ASN A 222 15.16 -5.37 6.97
N VAL A 223 16.04 -5.55 7.96
CA VAL A 223 17.51 -5.58 7.79
C VAL A 223 18.02 -6.81 7.04
N ARG A 224 17.16 -7.79 6.76
CA ARG A 224 17.49 -9.06 6.11
C ARG A 224 17.24 -9.08 4.60
N ALA A 225 16.68 -8.02 4.03
CA ALA A 225 16.45 -7.91 2.59
C ALA A 225 17.78 -7.68 1.85
N ALA A 226 18.40 -8.76 1.39
CA ALA A 226 19.76 -8.75 0.83
C ALA A 226 19.89 -7.95 -0.48
N ASP A 227 18.88 -8.07 -1.37
CA ASP A 227 18.89 -7.47 -2.71
C ASP A 227 18.08 -6.16 -2.78
N ALA A 228 17.92 -5.49 -1.63
CA ALA A 228 17.15 -4.26 -1.58
C ALA A 228 17.89 -3.10 -2.25
N HIS A 229 17.12 -2.22 -2.91
CA HIS A 229 17.68 -0.98 -3.45
C HIS A 229 18.42 -0.20 -2.34
N PRO A 230 19.61 0.35 -2.62
CA PRO A 230 20.43 1.04 -1.60
C PRO A 230 19.66 2.12 -0.84
N ASP A 231 18.82 2.90 -1.54
CA ASP A 231 18.08 4.02 -0.98
C ASP A 231 16.76 3.63 -0.29
N SER A 232 16.40 2.36 -0.30
CA SER A 232 15.11 1.92 0.26
C SER A 232 14.92 2.27 1.75
N VAL A 233 15.98 2.30 2.54
CA VAL A 233 15.95 2.78 3.93
C VAL A 233 15.69 4.29 3.98
N ASN A 234 16.34 5.06 3.10
CA ASN A 234 16.16 6.52 3.03
C ASN A 234 14.73 6.89 2.60
N TRP A 235 14.15 6.14 1.65
CA TRP A 235 12.73 6.28 1.27
C TRP A 235 11.81 6.03 2.46
N GLY A 236 12.06 4.96 3.23
CA GLY A 236 11.30 4.65 4.44
C GLY A 236 11.35 5.75 5.48
N ILE A 237 12.57 6.20 5.84
CA ILE A 237 12.76 7.30 6.79
C ILE A 237 12.06 8.59 6.30
N ARG A 238 12.16 8.89 5.00
CA ARG A 238 11.49 10.03 4.40
C ARG A 238 9.97 9.90 4.50
N GLY A 239 9.41 8.75 4.14
CA GLY A 239 7.98 8.48 4.25
C GLY A 239 7.46 8.64 5.68
N ILE A 240 8.17 8.12 6.68
CA ILE A 240 7.83 8.26 8.11
C ILE A 240 7.78 9.74 8.51
N ARG A 241 8.80 10.54 8.13
CA ARG A 241 8.84 11.99 8.41
C ARG A 241 7.68 12.75 7.77
N LEU A 242 7.36 12.43 6.51
CA LEU A 242 6.24 13.04 5.79
C LEU A 242 4.90 12.74 6.48
N ILE A 243 4.69 11.50 6.97
CA ILE A 243 3.47 11.14 7.71
C ILE A 243 3.44 11.84 9.06
N ALA A 244 4.56 11.87 9.78
CA ALA A 244 4.64 12.52 11.08
C ALA A 244 4.28 14.02 11.02
N ALA A 245 4.61 14.66 9.90
CA ALA A 245 4.26 16.06 9.65
C ALA A 245 2.86 16.22 9.04
N GLY A 246 2.51 15.41 8.06
CA GLY A 246 1.30 15.56 7.24
C GLY A 246 0.03 15.12 7.93
N LEU A 247 0.05 13.99 8.66
CA LEU A 247 -1.15 13.44 9.27
C LEU A 247 -1.76 14.38 10.31
N PRO A 248 -1.02 14.93 11.30
CA PRO A 248 -1.59 15.88 12.25
C PRO A 248 -2.13 17.14 11.58
N ALA A 249 -1.47 17.63 10.52
CA ALA A 249 -1.92 18.81 9.78
C ALA A 249 -3.27 18.57 9.08
N VAL A 250 -3.42 17.44 8.40
CA VAL A 250 -4.66 17.04 7.72
C VAL A 250 -5.78 16.74 8.72
N LEU A 251 -5.46 16.17 9.88
CA LEU A 251 -6.47 15.94 10.92
C LEU A 251 -7.00 17.21 11.56
N LYS A 252 -6.18 18.28 11.60
CA LYS A 252 -6.59 19.62 12.07
C LYS A 252 -7.37 20.36 10.98
N GLN A 253 -6.93 20.26 9.74
CA GLN A 253 -7.52 20.90 8.57
C GLN A 253 -7.59 19.88 7.42
N PRO A 254 -8.77 19.28 7.13
CA PRO A 254 -8.89 18.15 6.19
C PRO A 254 -8.41 18.44 4.75
N ASP A 255 -8.48 19.69 4.31
CA ASP A 255 -8.05 20.17 3.00
C ASP A 255 -6.65 20.82 3.01
N HIS A 256 -5.86 20.63 4.08
CA HIS A 256 -4.50 21.16 4.19
C HIS A 256 -3.62 20.62 3.06
N GLU A 257 -3.36 21.44 2.05
CA GLU A 257 -2.76 21.06 0.78
C GLU A 257 -1.39 20.38 0.95
N LEU A 258 -0.48 21.03 1.70
CA LEU A 258 0.85 20.47 1.96
C LEU A 258 0.78 19.14 2.73
N GLY A 259 -0.14 19.04 3.70
CA GLY A 259 -0.34 17.80 4.44
C GLY A 259 -0.83 16.66 3.54
N ARG A 260 -1.77 16.92 2.63
CA ARG A 260 -2.23 15.93 1.63
C ARG A 260 -1.12 15.54 0.68
N THR A 261 -0.30 16.49 0.25
CA THR A 261 0.89 16.26 -0.58
C THR A 261 1.87 15.35 0.14
N PHE A 262 2.15 15.59 1.41
CA PHE A 262 3.03 14.73 2.21
C PHE A 262 2.50 13.32 2.38
N LEU A 263 1.21 13.15 2.67
CA LEU A 263 0.61 11.82 2.79
C LEU A 263 0.64 11.06 1.47
N ALA A 264 0.38 11.72 0.34
CA ALA A 264 0.43 11.10 -0.98
C ALA A 264 1.86 10.65 -1.32
N ALA A 265 2.86 11.52 -1.13
CA ALA A 265 4.27 11.18 -1.35
C ALA A 265 4.73 10.02 -0.45
N ALA A 266 4.35 10.05 0.84
CA ALA A 266 4.67 8.99 1.78
C ALA A 266 4.06 7.64 1.41
N ALA A 267 2.84 7.61 0.88
CA ALA A 267 2.17 6.39 0.41
C ALA A 267 2.94 5.77 -0.77
N THR A 268 3.32 6.58 -1.76
CA THR A 268 4.13 6.12 -2.90
C THR A 268 5.51 5.63 -2.45
N LEU A 269 6.21 6.40 -1.59
CA LEU A 269 7.49 5.96 -1.00
C LEU A 269 7.34 4.66 -0.21
N GLY A 270 6.24 4.48 0.55
CA GLY A 270 5.92 3.24 1.24
C GLY A 270 5.80 2.05 0.29
N GLY A 271 5.12 2.22 -0.84
CA GLY A 271 5.02 1.21 -1.90
C GLY A 271 6.39 0.86 -2.49
N MET A 272 7.22 1.86 -2.81
CA MET A 272 8.60 1.67 -3.26
C MET A 272 9.43 0.90 -2.24
N CYS A 273 9.24 1.20 -0.96
CA CYS A 273 9.92 0.53 0.14
C CYS A 273 9.56 -0.96 0.21
N ILE A 274 8.28 -1.30 0.30
CA ILE A 274 7.84 -2.69 0.50
C ILE A 274 8.11 -3.59 -0.71
N ARG A 275 8.27 -3.01 -1.90
CA ARG A 275 8.74 -3.75 -3.06
C ARG A 275 10.18 -4.24 -2.88
N ASN A 276 11.02 -3.45 -2.24
CA ASN A 276 12.45 -3.74 -2.05
C ASN A 276 12.74 -4.42 -0.71
N ARG A 277 11.96 -4.10 0.31
CA ARG A 277 12.05 -4.63 1.68
C ARG A 277 10.66 -5.03 2.14
N PRO A 278 10.22 -6.26 1.81
CA PRO A 278 8.84 -6.71 2.06
C PRO A 278 8.42 -6.58 3.52
N THR A 279 7.13 -6.34 3.71
CA THR A 279 6.50 -6.35 5.05
C THR A 279 6.63 -7.70 5.72
N SER A 280 6.49 -7.73 7.04
CA SER A 280 6.75 -8.86 7.93
C SER A 280 5.54 -9.26 8.78
N LEU A 281 5.73 -9.60 10.05
CA LEU A 281 4.68 -10.15 10.90
C LEU A 281 3.48 -9.22 11.15
N PRO A 282 3.62 -7.88 11.32
CA PRO A 282 2.46 -7.00 11.43
C PRO A 282 1.47 -7.16 10.27
N HIS A 283 1.96 -7.07 9.04
CA HIS A 283 1.13 -7.25 7.85
C HIS A 283 0.63 -8.70 7.69
N LEU A 284 1.47 -9.70 7.97
CA LEU A 284 1.05 -11.11 7.92
C LEU A 284 -0.12 -11.36 8.87
N CYS A 285 -0.03 -10.91 10.10
CA CYS A 285 -1.07 -11.09 11.11
C CYS A 285 -2.34 -10.29 10.80
N SER A 286 -2.22 -9.15 10.12
CA SER A 286 -3.36 -8.29 9.79
C SER A 286 -4.41 -8.97 8.91
N PHE A 287 -4.04 -9.96 8.12
CA PHE A 287 -4.98 -10.70 7.26
C PHE A 287 -6.10 -11.40 8.04
N SER A 288 -5.88 -11.75 9.30
CA SER A 288 -6.92 -12.35 10.16
C SER A 288 -7.98 -11.35 10.62
N PHE A 289 -7.71 -10.05 10.46
CA PHE A 289 -8.64 -8.95 10.77
C PHE A 289 -9.48 -8.52 9.57
N TYR A 290 -9.29 -9.17 8.43
CA TYR A 290 -10.05 -8.92 7.21
C TYR A 290 -11.57 -8.94 7.47
N GLY A 291 -12.28 -7.96 6.88
CA GLY A 291 -13.73 -7.82 7.02
C GLY A 291 -14.22 -7.38 8.42
N LYS A 292 -13.32 -7.24 9.41
CA LYS A 292 -13.65 -6.85 10.79
C LYS A 292 -13.24 -5.41 11.09
N VAL A 293 -12.04 -5.02 10.67
CA VAL A 293 -11.51 -3.66 10.87
C VAL A 293 -10.79 -3.18 9.60
N PRO A 294 -10.64 -1.85 9.40
CA PRO A 294 -9.82 -1.33 8.32
C PRO A 294 -8.37 -1.85 8.40
N HIS A 295 -7.79 -2.16 7.26
CA HIS A 295 -6.46 -2.76 7.17
C HIS A 295 -5.39 -1.93 7.89
N GLY A 296 -5.35 -0.61 7.65
CA GLY A 296 -4.38 0.27 8.28
C GLY A 296 -4.52 0.33 9.80
N ASP A 297 -5.73 0.20 10.34
CA ASP A 297 -5.96 0.14 11.78
C ASP A 297 -5.39 -1.18 12.35
N ALA A 298 -5.58 -2.30 11.65
CA ALA A 298 -5.05 -3.58 12.06
C ALA A 298 -3.52 -3.58 12.09
N VAL A 299 -2.86 -3.15 10.99
CA VAL A 299 -1.39 -3.13 10.95
C VAL A 299 -0.79 -2.14 11.94
N ALA A 300 -1.45 -1.00 12.19
CA ALA A 300 -1.00 -0.01 13.17
C ALA A 300 -1.06 -0.53 14.61
N ALA A 301 -2.09 -1.31 14.97
CA ALA A 301 -2.19 -1.96 16.28
C ALA A 301 -1.14 -3.07 16.46
N LEU A 302 -0.79 -3.75 15.38
CA LEU A 302 0.15 -4.87 15.37
C LEU A 302 1.61 -4.40 15.34
N LEU A 303 1.92 -3.22 14.80
CA LEU A 303 3.28 -2.75 14.64
C LEU A 303 4.06 -2.67 15.99
N PRO A 304 3.60 -1.96 17.02
CA PRO A 304 4.40 -1.78 18.24
C PRO A 304 4.78 -3.08 18.97
N PRO A 305 3.88 -4.09 19.15
CA PRO A 305 4.24 -5.33 19.82
C PRO A 305 5.25 -6.16 19.00
N PHE A 306 5.11 -6.26 17.70
CA PHE A 306 6.09 -6.97 16.87
C PHE A 306 7.41 -6.20 16.75
N TRP A 307 7.39 -4.88 16.70
CA TRP A 307 8.61 -4.08 16.71
C TRP A 307 9.41 -4.31 18.01
N LYS A 308 8.76 -4.35 19.18
CA LYS A 308 9.42 -4.73 20.44
C LYS A 308 10.05 -6.11 20.36
N TYR A 309 9.35 -7.09 19.80
CA TYR A 309 9.88 -8.43 19.59
C TYR A 309 11.15 -8.43 18.72
N TYR A 310 11.19 -7.61 17.69
CA TYR A 310 12.33 -7.50 16.78
C TYR A 310 13.55 -6.81 17.43
N LEU A 311 13.37 -6.03 18.50
CA LEU A 311 14.50 -5.35 19.18
C LEU A 311 15.49 -6.31 19.85
N GLU A 312 15.22 -7.60 19.93
CA GLU A 312 16.20 -8.57 20.35
C GLU A 312 17.32 -8.78 19.31
N GLU A 313 17.11 -8.35 18.05
CA GLU A 313 18.13 -8.36 17.01
C GLU A 313 18.93 -7.05 17.00
N PRO A 314 20.27 -7.11 17.18
CA PRO A 314 21.12 -5.91 17.22
C PRO A 314 20.97 -5.01 15.99
N ALA A 315 20.92 -5.58 14.79
CA ALA A 315 20.76 -4.82 13.55
C ALA A 315 19.40 -4.08 13.48
N VAL A 316 18.35 -4.64 14.09
CA VAL A 316 17.04 -3.97 14.17
C VAL A 316 17.10 -2.82 15.18
N ARG A 317 17.83 -2.95 16.28
CA ARG A 317 18.06 -1.84 17.23
C ARG A 317 18.72 -0.65 16.53
N GLU A 318 19.77 -0.90 15.75
CA GLU A 318 20.44 0.15 14.96
C GLU A 318 19.49 0.78 13.92
N ALA A 319 18.72 -0.03 13.20
CA ALA A 319 17.73 0.44 12.26
C ALA A 319 16.65 1.30 12.94
N THR A 320 16.22 0.91 14.13
CA THR A 320 15.25 1.66 14.95
C THR A 320 15.79 3.04 15.31
N MET A 321 17.05 3.15 15.71
CA MET A 321 17.66 4.44 16.05
C MET A 321 17.79 5.42 14.87
N LYS A 322 17.73 4.94 13.62
CA LYS A 322 17.64 5.84 12.46
C LYS A 322 16.31 6.61 12.39
N MET A 323 15.31 6.17 13.12
CA MET A 323 13.99 6.82 13.23
C MET A 323 13.87 7.72 14.49
N ALA A 324 14.92 7.81 15.31
CA ALA A 324 14.93 8.70 16.47
C ALA A 324 14.68 10.17 16.08
N GLY A 325 13.97 10.91 16.92
CA GLY A 325 13.60 12.31 16.71
C GLY A 325 12.45 12.52 15.69
N ILE A 326 11.82 11.45 15.17
CA ILE A 326 10.69 11.62 14.24
C ILE A 326 9.35 11.73 14.99
N PHE A 327 9.15 10.90 16.02
CA PHE A 327 7.88 10.81 16.74
C PHE A 327 7.81 11.64 18.02
N SER A 328 8.92 12.19 18.45
CA SER A 328 9.06 12.99 19.67
C SER A 328 9.84 14.27 19.40
N ALA A 329 9.50 15.34 20.14
CA ALA A 329 10.30 16.55 20.19
C ALA A 329 11.52 16.41 21.12
N GLU A 330 11.45 15.48 22.07
CA GLU A 330 12.53 15.17 22.99
C GLU A 330 13.45 14.11 22.40
N PRO A 331 14.77 14.19 22.64
CA PRO A 331 15.72 13.18 22.18
C PRO A 331 15.38 11.79 22.71
N GLU A 332 15.42 10.80 21.84
CA GLU A 332 15.28 9.38 22.22
C GLU A 332 16.66 8.74 22.33
N HIS A 333 16.92 8.08 23.44
CA HIS A 333 18.22 7.50 23.80
C HIS A 333 18.24 5.96 23.71
N SER A 334 17.07 5.37 23.42
CA SER A 334 16.94 3.91 23.27
C SER A 334 15.93 3.55 22.18
N PRO A 335 16.11 2.38 21.53
CA PRO A 335 15.13 1.86 20.57
C PRO A 335 13.73 1.67 21.18
N GLU A 336 13.67 1.32 22.46
CA GLU A 336 12.42 1.15 23.20
C GLU A 336 11.65 2.47 23.34
N GLU A 337 12.37 3.60 23.45
CA GLU A 337 11.76 4.94 23.44
C GLU A 337 11.18 5.28 22.09
N VAL A 338 11.89 4.99 20.99
CA VAL A 338 11.40 5.19 19.63
C VAL A 338 10.10 4.41 19.41
N VAL A 339 10.06 3.14 19.78
CA VAL A 339 8.83 2.30 19.68
C VAL A 339 7.68 2.86 20.50
N ARG A 340 7.94 3.30 21.74
CA ARG A 340 6.93 3.88 22.60
C ARG A 340 6.36 5.17 22.02
N ASN A 341 7.22 6.04 21.49
CA ASN A 341 6.81 7.32 20.91
C ASN A 341 6.07 7.11 19.57
N ALA A 342 6.46 6.13 18.76
CA ALA A 342 5.70 5.74 17.57
C ALA A 342 4.30 5.24 17.94
N ALA A 343 4.16 4.42 18.97
CA ALA A 343 2.85 3.96 19.46
C ALA A 343 2.00 5.13 19.99
N ALA A 344 2.62 6.07 20.70
CA ALA A 344 1.94 7.29 21.17
C ALA A 344 1.50 8.18 20.00
N PHE A 345 2.32 8.33 18.95
CA PHE A 345 1.98 9.04 17.74
C PHE A 345 0.76 8.42 17.04
N ILE A 346 0.74 7.09 16.88
CA ILE A 346 -0.40 6.36 16.30
C ILE A 346 -1.68 6.69 17.07
N ALA A 347 -1.66 6.54 18.40
CA ALA A 347 -2.82 6.80 19.27
C ALA A 347 -3.27 8.27 19.22
N ALA A 348 -2.34 9.22 19.28
CA ALA A 348 -2.64 10.66 19.25
C ALA A 348 -3.28 11.12 17.93
N ASN A 349 -3.03 10.39 16.84
CA ASN A 349 -3.58 10.69 15.52
C ASN A 349 -4.82 9.84 15.16
N GLY A 350 -5.46 9.23 16.15
CA GLY A 350 -6.73 8.52 15.98
C GLY A 350 -6.60 7.06 15.54
N GLY A 351 -5.39 6.51 15.56
CA GLY A 351 -5.17 5.08 15.40
C GLY A 351 -5.45 4.29 16.68
N PRO A 352 -5.47 2.97 16.60
CA PRO A 352 -5.70 2.10 17.76
C PRO A 352 -4.53 2.16 18.73
N ALA A 353 -4.84 2.40 20.01
CA ALA A 353 -3.84 2.39 21.09
C ALA A 353 -3.43 0.96 21.51
N LYS A 354 -4.32 -0.02 21.32
CA LYS A 354 -4.16 -1.43 21.67
C LYS A 354 -4.97 -2.32 20.74
N LEU A 355 -4.63 -3.60 20.67
CA LEU A 355 -5.38 -4.60 19.89
C LEU A 355 -6.84 -4.72 20.36
N SER A 356 -7.10 -4.66 21.66
CA SER A 356 -8.47 -4.67 22.21
C SER A 356 -9.32 -3.50 21.75
N GLY A 357 -8.70 -2.36 21.38
CA GLY A 357 -9.38 -1.19 20.81
C GLY A 357 -9.91 -1.37 19.39
N LEU A 358 -9.55 -2.46 18.70
CA LEU A 358 -10.06 -2.79 17.36
C LEU A 358 -11.51 -3.31 17.38
N GLY A 359 -12.10 -3.60 18.56
CA GLY A 359 -13.45 -4.13 18.67
C GLY A 359 -13.61 -5.59 18.22
N CYS A 360 -12.51 -6.30 18.02
CA CYS A 360 -12.54 -7.74 17.72
C CYS A 360 -12.58 -8.56 19.02
N PRO A 361 -13.17 -9.77 18.99
CA PRO A 361 -13.12 -10.68 20.13
C PRO A 361 -11.70 -11.21 20.33
N ARG A 362 -11.34 -11.52 21.58
CA ARG A 362 -9.97 -11.94 21.94
C ARG A 362 -9.53 -13.24 21.28
N GLU A 363 -10.47 -14.08 20.92
CA GLU A 363 -10.27 -15.36 20.19
C GLU A 363 -9.58 -15.16 18.85
N ILE A 364 -9.60 -13.93 18.29
CA ILE A 364 -8.88 -13.59 17.07
C ILE A 364 -7.38 -13.83 17.18
N ILE A 365 -6.82 -13.78 18.41
CA ILE A 365 -5.39 -14.02 18.64
C ILE A 365 -5.01 -15.44 18.20
N ALA A 366 -5.77 -16.44 18.63
CA ALA A 366 -5.49 -17.83 18.26
C ALA A 366 -5.63 -18.06 16.75
N ALA A 367 -6.68 -17.50 16.14
CA ALA A 367 -6.88 -17.59 14.69
C ALA A 367 -5.73 -16.90 13.93
N THR A 368 -5.27 -15.74 14.39
CA THR A 368 -4.15 -15.01 13.79
C THR A 368 -2.85 -15.81 13.85
N ALA A 369 -2.54 -16.40 15.01
CA ALA A 369 -1.34 -17.21 15.17
C ALA A 369 -1.36 -18.46 14.24
N GLN A 370 -2.51 -19.12 14.14
CA GLN A 370 -2.69 -20.29 13.27
C GLN A 370 -2.56 -19.93 11.76
N ASN A 371 -3.16 -18.82 11.36
CA ASN A 371 -3.07 -18.36 9.96
C ASN A 371 -1.64 -17.93 9.58
N ALA A 372 -0.88 -17.35 10.50
CA ALA A 372 0.49 -16.92 10.25
C ALA A 372 1.42 -18.12 9.94
N VAL A 373 1.20 -19.28 10.57
CA VAL A 373 1.96 -20.52 10.32
C VAL A 373 1.85 -20.98 8.85
N LEU A 374 0.77 -20.64 8.17
CA LEU A 374 0.54 -21.00 6.77
C LEU A 374 1.43 -20.22 5.78
N ASN A 375 2.22 -19.26 6.27
CA ASN A 375 3.14 -18.48 5.43
C ASN A 375 4.59 -18.56 5.94
N PRO A 376 5.26 -19.69 5.76
CA PRO A 376 6.64 -19.92 6.24
C PRO A 376 7.63 -18.92 5.63
N MET A 377 7.41 -18.46 4.40
CA MET A 377 8.28 -17.50 3.75
C MET A 377 8.32 -16.17 4.53
N LYS A 378 7.17 -15.61 4.93
CA LYS A 378 7.12 -14.38 5.72
C LYS A 378 7.65 -14.54 7.15
N LEU A 379 7.45 -15.71 7.75
CA LEU A 379 8.05 -16.03 9.07
C LEU A 379 9.57 -15.98 9.00
N GLN A 380 10.17 -16.60 7.97
CA GLN A 380 11.62 -16.68 7.79
C GLN A 380 12.25 -15.36 7.34
N SER A 381 11.55 -14.56 6.52
CA SER A 381 12.05 -13.27 6.01
C SER A 381 11.81 -12.10 6.96
N SER A 382 11.17 -12.32 8.12
CA SER A 382 10.93 -11.25 9.09
C SER A 382 12.26 -10.74 9.69
N PRO A 383 12.31 -9.50 10.20
CA PRO A 383 13.51 -8.91 10.80
C PRO A 383 14.16 -9.81 11.86
N ARG A 384 13.34 -10.48 12.68
CA ARG A 384 13.70 -11.59 13.55
C ARG A 384 12.97 -12.83 13.06
N PRO A 385 13.66 -13.80 12.44
CA PRO A 385 13.03 -15.00 11.89
C PRO A 385 12.30 -15.81 12.95
N VAL A 386 11.19 -16.40 12.54
CA VAL A 386 10.40 -17.28 13.42
C VAL A 386 10.31 -18.65 12.76
N ALA A 387 10.75 -19.68 13.47
CA ALA A 387 10.61 -21.06 13.02
C ALA A 387 9.12 -21.44 13.00
N VAL A 388 8.70 -22.17 11.97
CA VAL A 388 7.28 -22.51 11.75
C VAL A 388 6.69 -23.24 12.96
N GLU A 389 7.50 -24.13 13.59
CA GLU A 389 7.13 -24.94 14.73
C GLU A 389 6.77 -24.09 15.97
N ASN A 390 7.42 -22.94 16.12
CA ASN A 390 7.27 -22.06 17.27
C ASN A 390 6.36 -20.85 16.99
N ALA A 391 5.99 -20.65 15.73
CA ALA A 391 5.35 -19.42 15.28
C ALA A 391 4.01 -19.17 15.98
N ALA A 392 3.17 -20.20 16.13
CA ALA A 392 1.88 -20.06 16.77
C ALA A 392 2.02 -19.65 18.24
N GLU A 393 2.96 -20.21 18.98
CA GLU A 393 3.23 -19.88 20.39
C GLU A 393 3.77 -18.46 20.51
N ILE A 394 4.80 -18.10 19.77
CA ILE A 394 5.44 -16.78 19.80
C ILE A 394 4.43 -15.67 19.46
N ILE A 395 3.66 -15.84 18.37
CA ILE A 395 2.67 -14.85 17.95
C ILE A 395 1.55 -14.73 18.98
N THR A 396 1.08 -15.85 19.54
CA THR A 396 0.06 -15.83 20.60
C THR A 396 0.54 -15.08 21.84
N ASP A 397 1.79 -15.30 22.27
CA ASP A 397 2.39 -14.61 23.41
C ASP A 397 2.48 -13.10 23.16
N ILE A 398 3.03 -12.69 22.01
CA ILE A 398 3.15 -11.28 21.60
C ILE A 398 1.78 -10.58 21.61
N LEU A 399 0.78 -11.18 20.95
CA LEU A 399 -0.54 -10.58 20.82
C LEU A 399 -1.32 -10.57 22.13
N THR A 400 -1.13 -11.58 22.97
CA THR A 400 -1.76 -11.65 24.31
C THR A 400 -1.23 -10.55 25.22
N LYS A 401 0.08 -10.29 25.20
CA LYS A 401 0.71 -9.19 25.95
C LYS A 401 0.33 -7.80 25.44
N ALA A 402 -0.04 -7.69 24.17
CA ALA A 402 -0.43 -6.44 23.52
C ALA A 402 -1.94 -6.15 23.59
N TRP A 403 -2.73 -7.06 24.12
CA TRP A 403 -4.21 -6.93 24.23
C TRP A 403 -4.61 -5.89 25.32
#